data_8a440ab2d2384330b3767c1ef4f284bc
#
_entry.id   8a440ab2d2384330b3767c1ef4f284bc
#
_cell.length_a   1.000
_cell.length_b   1.000
_cell.length_c   1.000
_cell.angle_alpha   90.00
_cell.angle_beta   90.00
_cell.angle_gamma   90.00
#
_symmetry.space_group_name_H-M   'P 1'
#
loop_
_entity.id
_entity.type
_entity.pdbx_description
1 polymer ?
#
loop_
_entity_poly.entity_id
_entity_poly.type
_entity_poly.pdbx_seq_one_letter_code
_entity_poly.pdbx_strand_id
1 'polypeptide(L)'
;MNKLSKLSTSLIGATVLALVMTGCAEMSQTQRGTATGAGIGAGLGAILGGTTGGGGGGRAARGAVIGGAAGALIGNVWSNRMEQQKQQMGQATRGTGVQVTQTQDNRLKLEIPSDISFDTGRSEIKSNFRPVLERFAGTLNDNRATTVTIIGHTDNTGNEAINQPLSIDRAARTRDYLTMRGVAPERIMIDGRGEREPIASNDNSASRARNRRVEIYVAEPAPRG
;
A
#
# COMPACT_ATOMS: atom_id res chain seq x y z
N MET A 1 62.93 8.83 -21.95
CA MET A 1 61.68 9.55 -22.38
C MET A 1 60.52 8.62 -22.14
N ASN A 2 59.44 9.09 -21.55
CA ASN A 2 58.12 8.40 -21.24
C ASN A 2 58.02 7.56 -19.96
N LYS A 3 58.06 8.21 -18.80
CA LYS A 3 57.49 7.67 -17.54
C LYS A 3 56.50 8.62 -16.83
N LEU A 4 56.05 9.70 -17.50
CA LEU A 4 55.21 10.76 -16.89
C LEU A 4 53.75 10.75 -17.32
N SER A 5 53.32 9.82 -18.17
CA SER A 5 51.93 9.80 -18.72
C SER A 5 50.93 8.82 -18.03
N LYS A 6 51.37 8.05 -17.03
CA LYS A 6 50.51 7.05 -16.38
C LYS A 6 49.98 7.43 -15.00
N LEU A 7 50.32 8.62 -14.49
CA LEU A 7 49.88 9.06 -13.14
C LEU A 7 48.69 10.02 -13.12
N SER A 8 48.25 10.53 -14.27
CA SER A 8 47.14 11.51 -14.31
C SER A 8 45.74 10.93 -14.46
N THR A 9 45.65 9.65 -14.88
CA THR A 9 44.33 9.02 -15.11
C THR A 9 43.72 8.37 -13.84
N SER A 10 44.51 8.13 -12.80
CA SER A 10 44.02 7.53 -11.55
C SER A 10 43.44 8.54 -10.55
N LEU A 11 43.77 9.83 -10.66
CA LEU A 11 43.25 10.84 -9.71
C LEU A 11 41.87 11.39 -10.09
N ILE A 12 41.47 11.30 -11.35
CA ILE A 12 40.16 11.81 -11.80
C ILE A 12 39.05 10.85 -11.43
N GLY A 13 39.34 9.55 -11.35
CA GLY A 13 38.34 8.53 -10.95
C GLY A 13 37.94 8.57 -9.48
N ALA A 14 38.84 9.00 -8.59
CA ALA A 14 38.59 9.02 -7.15
C ALA A 14 37.78 10.24 -6.69
N THR A 15 37.86 11.36 -7.39
CA THR A 15 37.13 12.59 -7.05
C THR A 15 35.68 12.59 -7.50
N VAL A 16 35.33 11.83 -8.55
CA VAL A 16 33.94 11.72 -8.99
C VAL A 16 33.09 10.81 -8.07
N LEU A 17 33.71 9.81 -7.44
CA LEU A 17 32.99 8.91 -6.52
C LEU A 17 32.75 9.54 -5.15
N ALA A 18 33.55 10.53 -4.72
CA ALA A 18 33.35 11.22 -3.44
C ALA A 18 32.24 12.26 -3.45
N LEU A 19 31.81 12.77 -4.62
CA LEU A 19 30.74 13.79 -4.75
C LEU A 19 29.33 13.20 -4.69
N VAL A 20 29.16 11.89 -4.81
CA VAL A 20 27.82 11.24 -4.78
C VAL A 20 27.36 10.96 -3.35
N MET A 21 28.27 10.95 -2.36
CA MET A 21 27.91 10.60 -0.97
C MET A 21 27.48 11.78 -0.09
N THR A 22 27.67 13.02 -0.52
CA THR A 22 27.30 14.21 0.28
C THR A 22 25.93 14.80 -0.06
N GLY A 23 25.23 14.28 -1.07
CA GLY A 23 23.93 14.79 -1.53
C GLY A 23 22.70 14.33 -0.74
N CYS A 24 22.81 13.37 0.17
CA CYS A 24 21.65 12.78 0.83
C CYS A 24 21.21 13.46 2.14
N ALA A 25 21.96 14.43 2.65
CA ALA A 25 21.72 15.00 3.98
C ALA A 25 20.64 16.10 4.00
N GLU A 26 20.34 16.73 2.89
CA GLU A 26 19.36 17.86 2.81
C GLU A 26 18.17 17.60 1.88
N MET A 27 17.87 16.34 1.55
CA MET A 27 16.70 16.06 0.73
C MET A 27 15.41 16.31 1.51
N SER A 28 14.51 17.09 0.93
CA SER A 28 13.15 17.28 1.45
C SER A 28 12.41 15.94 1.57
N GLN A 29 11.37 15.87 2.40
CA GLN A 29 10.56 14.65 2.54
C GLN A 29 9.97 14.20 1.20
N THR A 30 9.59 15.12 0.33
CA THR A 30 9.11 14.83 -1.03
C THR A 30 10.20 14.19 -1.89
N GLN A 31 11.43 14.70 -1.83
CA GLN A 31 12.57 14.13 -2.57
C GLN A 31 12.93 12.73 -2.07
N ARG A 32 12.87 12.50 -0.75
CA ARG A 32 13.07 11.15 -0.18
C ARG A 32 11.98 10.18 -0.61
N GLY A 33 10.71 10.62 -0.61
CA GLY A 33 9.58 9.82 -1.09
C GLY A 33 9.73 9.42 -2.55
N THR A 34 10.15 10.36 -3.42
CA THR A 34 10.40 10.10 -4.84
C THR A 34 11.54 9.10 -5.05
N ALA A 35 12.67 9.26 -4.32
CA ALA A 35 13.80 8.36 -4.42
C ALA A 35 13.43 6.94 -3.95
N THR A 36 12.66 6.82 -2.86
CA THR A 36 12.19 5.54 -2.34
C THR A 36 11.19 4.88 -3.29
N GLY A 37 10.21 5.65 -3.79
CA GLY A 37 9.21 5.15 -4.75
C GLY A 37 9.84 4.65 -6.05
N ALA A 38 10.81 5.40 -6.60
CA ALA A 38 11.55 5.00 -7.79
C ALA A 38 12.36 3.72 -7.56
N GLY A 39 13.01 3.57 -6.41
CA GLY A 39 13.78 2.37 -6.06
C GLY A 39 12.89 1.13 -5.94
N ILE A 40 11.77 1.24 -5.23
CA ILE A 40 10.81 0.13 -5.06
C ILE A 40 10.16 -0.22 -6.40
N GLY A 41 9.68 0.77 -7.16
CA GLY A 41 9.04 0.55 -8.44
C GLY A 41 9.99 -0.08 -9.47
N ALA A 42 11.26 0.32 -9.50
CA ALA A 42 12.27 -0.29 -10.35
C ALA A 42 12.53 -1.74 -9.95
N GLY A 43 12.62 -2.05 -8.65
CA GLY A 43 12.81 -3.41 -8.15
C GLY A 43 11.65 -4.34 -8.53
N LEU A 44 10.42 -3.93 -8.25
CA LEU A 44 9.23 -4.71 -8.60
C LEU A 44 9.05 -4.85 -10.11
N GLY A 45 9.29 -3.79 -10.87
CA GLY A 45 9.22 -3.83 -12.34
C GLY A 45 10.25 -4.76 -12.94
N ALA A 46 11.47 -4.83 -12.38
CA ALA A 46 12.50 -5.76 -12.84
C ALA A 46 12.12 -7.22 -12.56
N ILE A 47 11.55 -7.52 -11.38
CA ILE A 47 11.08 -8.86 -11.03
C ILE A 47 9.97 -9.29 -11.98
N LEU A 48 8.93 -8.48 -12.17
CA LEU A 48 7.81 -8.80 -13.04
C LEU A 48 8.23 -8.90 -14.51
N GLY A 49 9.10 -8.00 -14.98
CA GLY A 49 9.62 -8.00 -16.34
C GLY A 49 10.56 -9.19 -16.63
N GLY A 50 11.25 -9.70 -15.59
CA GLY A 50 12.14 -10.86 -15.68
C GLY A 50 11.43 -12.19 -15.70
N THR A 51 10.25 -12.31 -15.06
CA THR A 51 9.52 -13.57 -14.91
C THR A 51 8.58 -13.88 -16.08
N THR A 52 8.17 -12.89 -16.88
CA THR A 52 7.17 -13.04 -17.96
C THR A 52 7.74 -13.50 -19.31
N GLY A 53 8.89 -14.14 -19.35
CA GLY A 53 9.33 -14.77 -20.60
C GLY A 53 10.84 -14.77 -20.83
N GLY A 54 11.33 -15.95 -21.07
CA GLY A 54 12.71 -16.28 -21.31
C GLY A 54 13.46 -15.33 -22.25
N GLY A 55 14.56 -14.83 -21.76
CA GLY A 55 15.62 -14.22 -22.56
C GLY A 55 15.85 -12.74 -22.35
N GLY A 56 16.96 -12.43 -21.74
CA GLY A 56 17.74 -11.22 -21.95
C GLY A 56 17.44 -10.02 -21.06
N GLY A 57 18.53 -9.47 -20.51
CA GLY A 57 18.52 -8.31 -19.60
C GLY A 57 17.79 -7.03 -20.09
N GLY A 58 17.45 -6.96 -21.38
CA GLY A 58 16.72 -5.82 -21.95
C GLY A 58 15.27 -5.69 -21.47
N ARG A 59 14.59 -6.80 -21.13
CA ARG A 59 13.21 -6.76 -20.60
C ARG A 59 13.17 -6.38 -19.13
N ALA A 60 14.12 -6.89 -18.36
CA ALA A 60 14.26 -6.49 -16.96
C ALA A 60 14.60 -5.01 -16.85
N ALA A 61 15.46 -4.49 -17.70
CA ALA A 61 15.79 -3.07 -17.77
C ALA A 61 14.58 -2.20 -18.16
N ARG A 62 13.75 -2.65 -19.13
CA ARG A 62 12.52 -1.96 -19.49
C ARG A 62 11.49 -1.99 -18.36
N GLY A 63 11.33 -3.14 -17.69
CA GLY A 63 10.45 -3.27 -16.53
C GLY A 63 10.89 -2.35 -15.39
N ALA A 64 12.19 -2.25 -15.14
CA ALA A 64 12.76 -1.35 -14.14
C ALA A 64 12.52 0.13 -14.47
N VAL A 65 12.64 0.51 -15.74
CA VAL A 65 12.39 1.89 -16.19
C VAL A 65 10.91 2.24 -16.04
N ILE A 66 10.02 1.37 -16.50
CA ILE A 66 8.56 1.60 -16.37
C ILE A 66 8.13 1.59 -14.91
N GLY A 67 8.56 0.59 -14.14
CA GLY A 67 8.27 0.49 -12.72
C GLY A 67 8.90 1.61 -11.90
N GLY A 68 10.13 2.02 -12.24
CA GLY A 68 10.82 3.13 -11.60
C GLY A 68 10.15 4.47 -11.86
N ALA A 69 9.73 4.73 -13.10
CA ALA A 69 9.00 5.95 -13.43
C ALA A 69 7.63 6.00 -12.74
N ALA A 70 6.87 4.90 -12.78
CA ALA A 70 5.59 4.81 -12.07
C ALA A 70 5.78 4.93 -10.55
N GLY A 71 6.81 4.30 -9.99
CA GLY A 71 7.14 4.40 -8.56
C GLY A 71 7.55 5.80 -8.15
N ALA A 72 8.31 6.52 -9.00
CA ALA A 72 8.68 7.90 -8.76
C ALA A 72 7.46 8.83 -8.76
N LEU A 73 6.52 8.61 -9.67
CA LEU A 73 5.26 9.36 -9.72
C LEU A 73 4.40 9.08 -8.49
N ILE A 74 4.30 7.81 -8.07
CA ILE A 74 3.59 7.43 -6.84
C ILE A 74 4.27 8.02 -5.61
N GLY A 75 5.61 8.03 -5.56
CA GLY A 75 6.37 8.62 -4.46
C GLY A 75 6.15 10.13 -4.28
N ASN A 76 5.89 10.86 -5.39
CA ASN A 76 5.53 12.29 -5.34
C ASN A 76 4.06 12.53 -4.94
N VAL A 77 3.22 11.52 -5.00
CA VAL A 77 1.77 11.66 -4.80
C VAL A 77 1.34 11.37 -3.36
N TRP A 78 2.25 10.95 -2.46
CA TRP A 78 1.97 11.05 -1.04
C TRP A 78 1.91 12.52 -0.64
N SER A 79 0.78 13.11 -0.92
CA SER A 79 0.54 14.53 -0.73
C SER A 79 0.34 14.85 0.75
N ASN A 80 0.40 16.14 1.07
CA ASN A 80 0.00 16.63 2.38
C ASN A 80 -1.44 16.23 2.74
N ARG A 81 -2.31 16.01 1.75
CA ARG A 81 -3.69 15.53 1.96
C ARG A 81 -3.71 14.09 2.46
N MET A 82 -2.90 13.20 1.90
CA MET A 82 -2.77 11.82 2.37
C MET A 82 -2.20 11.76 3.79
N GLU A 83 -1.23 12.60 4.12
CA GLU A 83 -0.70 12.70 5.47
C GLU A 83 -1.76 13.20 6.46
N GLN A 84 -2.53 14.22 6.09
CA GLN A 84 -3.66 14.70 6.89
C GLN A 84 -4.72 13.61 7.06
N GLN A 85 -5.07 12.90 5.99
CA GLN A 85 -6.02 11.79 6.04
C GLN A 85 -5.55 10.67 6.97
N LYS A 86 -4.27 10.30 6.90
CA LYS A 86 -3.65 9.34 7.81
C LYS A 86 -3.75 9.80 9.28
N GLN A 87 -3.44 11.07 9.56
CA GLN A 87 -3.52 11.63 10.91
C GLN A 87 -4.96 11.67 11.42
N GLN A 88 -5.92 12.10 10.61
CA GLN A 88 -7.34 12.12 10.95
C GLN A 88 -7.86 10.71 11.25
N MET A 89 -7.49 9.73 10.41
CA MET A 89 -7.86 8.35 10.63
C MET A 89 -7.18 7.75 11.87
N GLY A 90 -5.91 8.03 12.08
CA GLY A 90 -5.19 7.60 13.28
C GLY A 90 -5.82 8.15 14.58
N GLN A 91 -6.36 9.37 14.54
CA GLN A 91 -7.12 9.94 15.66
C GLN A 91 -8.50 9.28 15.82
N ALA A 92 -9.21 9.09 14.72
CA ALA A 92 -10.56 8.52 14.71
C ALA A 92 -10.61 7.06 15.16
N THR A 93 -9.50 6.34 14.99
CA THR A 93 -9.40 4.90 15.30
C THR A 93 -8.69 4.61 16.63
N ARG A 94 -8.29 5.63 17.40
CA ARG A 94 -7.65 5.41 18.70
C ARG A 94 -8.55 4.58 19.62
N GLY A 95 -7.95 3.54 20.20
CA GLY A 95 -8.66 2.64 21.13
C GLY A 95 -9.65 1.67 20.46
N THR A 96 -9.79 1.69 19.14
CA THR A 96 -10.71 0.78 18.43
C THR A 96 -10.07 -0.54 18.01
N GLY A 97 -8.73 -0.64 18.02
CA GLY A 97 -7.98 -1.78 17.48
C GLY A 97 -7.67 -1.68 15.98
N VAL A 98 -8.19 -0.67 15.27
CA VAL A 98 -7.84 -0.41 13.87
C VAL A 98 -6.42 0.16 13.78
N GLN A 99 -5.59 -0.43 12.92
CA GLN A 99 -4.26 0.08 12.62
C GLN A 99 -4.28 0.91 11.34
N VAL A 100 -3.64 2.08 11.38
CA VAL A 100 -3.54 3.01 10.25
C VAL A 100 -2.06 3.22 9.93
N THR A 101 -1.64 2.78 8.75
CA THR A 101 -0.25 2.81 8.31
C THR A 101 -0.11 3.32 6.89
N GLN A 102 1.07 3.83 6.57
CA GLN A 102 1.49 4.09 5.19
C GLN A 102 2.26 2.88 4.68
N THR A 103 1.89 2.39 3.50
CA THR A 103 2.59 1.30 2.83
C THR A 103 3.84 1.82 2.09
N GLN A 104 4.75 0.91 1.73
CA GLN A 104 5.97 1.26 0.98
C GLN A 104 5.68 1.84 -0.41
N ASP A 105 4.54 1.47 -1.00
CA ASP A 105 4.04 1.99 -2.28
C ASP A 105 3.14 3.21 -2.12
N ASN A 106 3.27 3.94 -0.99
CA ASN A 106 2.58 5.19 -0.69
C ASN A 106 1.04 5.11 -0.75
N ARG A 107 0.47 4.02 -0.28
CA ARG A 107 -0.96 3.90 0.03
C ARG A 107 -1.21 4.05 1.52
N LEU A 108 -2.35 4.60 1.88
CA LEU A 108 -2.85 4.53 3.24
C LEU A 108 -3.50 3.16 3.44
N LYS A 109 -3.03 2.38 4.40
CA LYS A 109 -3.62 1.09 4.79
C LYS A 109 -4.33 1.23 6.13
N LEU A 110 -5.61 0.83 6.17
CA LEU A 110 -6.35 0.58 7.39
C LEU A 110 -6.49 -0.94 7.54
N GLU A 111 -6.00 -1.47 8.66
CA GLU A 111 -6.18 -2.87 9.03
C GLU A 111 -7.23 -2.94 10.14
N ILE A 112 -8.37 -3.54 9.82
CA ILE A 112 -9.57 -3.53 10.65
C ILE A 112 -9.83 -4.97 11.12
N PRO A 113 -9.65 -5.28 12.42
CA PRO A 113 -10.02 -6.59 12.95
C PRO A 113 -11.50 -6.88 12.71
N SER A 114 -11.82 -8.08 12.18
CA SER A 114 -13.22 -8.45 11.93
C SER A 114 -14.03 -8.52 13.21
N ASP A 115 -13.41 -8.88 14.32
CA ASP A 115 -14.11 -9.06 15.60
C ASP A 115 -14.73 -7.77 16.15
N ILE A 116 -14.19 -6.60 15.78
CA ILE A 116 -14.77 -5.29 16.12
C ILE A 116 -15.82 -4.84 15.10
N SER A 117 -15.78 -5.39 13.89
CA SER A 117 -16.56 -4.93 12.74
C SER A 117 -17.76 -5.81 12.42
N PHE A 118 -17.64 -7.13 12.65
CA PHE A 118 -18.62 -8.15 12.27
C PHE A 118 -18.79 -9.19 13.39
N ASP A 119 -19.94 -9.84 13.44
CA ASP A 119 -20.10 -11.03 14.26
C ASP A 119 -19.50 -12.27 13.57
N THR A 120 -19.24 -13.32 14.36
CA THR A 120 -18.67 -14.57 13.85
C THR A 120 -19.54 -15.16 12.74
N GLY A 121 -18.94 -15.47 11.60
CA GLY A 121 -19.65 -16.02 10.44
C GLY A 121 -20.61 -15.03 9.75
N ARG A 122 -20.60 -13.75 10.11
CA ARG A 122 -21.47 -12.72 9.53
C ARG A 122 -20.66 -11.64 8.80
N SER A 123 -21.37 -10.92 7.91
CA SER A 123 -20.84 -9.77 7.16
C SER A 123 -21.58 -8.46 7.49
N GLU A 124 -22.55 -8.47 8.41
CA GLU A 124 -23.26 -7.27 8.85
C GLU A 124 -22.36 -6.40 9.72
N ILE A 125 -22.25 -5.11 9.39
CA ILE A 125 -21.43 -4.16 10.12
C ILE A 125 -22.05 -3.85 11.49
N LYS A 126 -21.31 -4.11 12.55
CA LYS A 126 -21.69 -3.82 13.92
C LYS A 126 -21.98 -2.33 14.13
N SER A 127 -22.98 -2.02 14.93
CA SER A 127 -23.38 -0.63 15.21
C SER A 127 -22.28 0.21 15.84
N ASN A 128 -21.46 -0.38 16.71
CA ASN A 128 -20.33 0.29 17.37
C ASN A 128 -19.16 0.63 16.42
N PHE A 129 -19.09 -0.04 15.26
CA PHE A 129 -18.06 0.24 14.26
C PHE A 129 -18.48 1.27 13.20
N ARG A 130 -19.78 1.49 13.03
CA ARG A 130 -20.34 2.47 12.07
C ARG A 130 -19.74 3.87 12.21
N PRO A 131 -19.54 4.45 13.42
CA PRO A 131 -18.94 5.78 13.55
C PRO A 131 -17.52 5.87 12.98
N VAL A 132 -16.73 4.80 13.05
CA VAL A 132 -15.38 4.75 12.45
C VAL A 132 -15.46 4.82 10.93
N LEU A 133 -16.34 4.01 10.32
CA LEU A 133 -16.57 4.03 8.86
C LEU A 133 -17.18 5.35 8.39
N GLU A 134 -18.01 6.00 9.19
CA GLU A 134 -18.58 7.31 8.87
C GLU A 134 -17.53 8.40 8.81
N ARG A 135 -16.61 8.45 9.77
CA ARG A 135 -15.46 9.35 9.74
C ARG A 135 -14.55 9.05 8.55
N PHE A 136 -14.34 7.77 8.27
CA PHE A 136 -13.54 7.37 7.12
C PHE A 136 -14.17 7.83 5.80
N ALA A 137 -15.48 7.65 5.62
CA ALA A 137 -16.21 8.17 4.46
C ALA A 137 -16.05 9.69 4.32
N GLY A 138 -16.09 10.43 5.44
CA GLY A 138 -15.81 11.88 5.46
C GLY A 138 -14.45 12.19 4.84
N THR A 139 -13.38 11.54 5.31
CA THR A 139 -12.02 11.78 4.78
C THR A 139 -11.88 11.41 3.30
N LEU A 140 -12.62 10.39 2.82
CA LEU A 140 -12.66 10.01 1.41
C LEU A 140 -13.41 11.03 0.54
N ASN A 141 -14.45 11.68 1.11
CA ASN A 141 -15.20 12.73 0.45
C ASN A 141 -14.41 14.04 0.38
N ASP A 142 -13.56 14.32 1.36
CA ASP A 142 -12.63 15.44 1.36
C ASP A 142 -11.51 15.26 0.34
N ASN A 143 -11.13 14.01 0.05
CA ASN A 143 -10.11 13.66 -0.94
C ASN A 143 -10.70 12.77 -2.06
N ARG A 144 -11.51 13.38 -2.92
CA ARG A 144 -12.28 12.67 -3.97
C ARG A 144 -11.42 12.07 -5.07
N ALA A 145 -10.17 12.48 -5.20
CA ALA A 145 -9.27 11.95 -6.23
C ALA A 145 -8.77 10.53 -5.92
N THR A 146 -8.86 10.09 -4.66
CA THR A 146 -8.33 8.78 -4.26
C THR A 146 -9.21 7.62 -4.72
N THR A 147 -8.56 6.48 -4.96
CA THR A 147 -9.19 5.17 -5.14
C THR A 147 -9.10 4.36 -3.85
N VAL A 148 -10.03 3.44 -3.67
CA VAL A 148 -10.15 2.60 -2.47
C VAL A 148 -10.18 1.15 -2.89
N THR A 149 -9.38 0.30 -2.27
CA THR A 149 -9.46 -1.16 -2.42
C THR A 149 -9.75 -1.77 -1.07
N ILE A 150 -10.81 -2.57 -0.97
CA ILE A 150 -11.23 -3.23 0.27
C ILE A 150 -11.05 -4.73 0.10
N ILE A 151 -10.26 -5.36 0.97
CA ILE A 151 -9.94 -6.79 0.92
C ILE A 151 -10.38 -7.45 2.22
N GLY A 152 -11.24 -8.46 2.10
CA GLY A 152 -11.67 -9.28 3.25
C GLY A 152 -10.80 -10.52 3.42
N HIS A 153 -10.55 -10.90 4.67
CA HIS A 153 -9.80 -12.09 5.05
C HIS A 153 -10.51 -12.86 6.17
N THR A 154 -10.31 -14.17 6.20
CA THR A 154 -10.77 -15.06 7.27
C THR A 154 -9.57 -15.75 7.94
N ASP A 155 -9.82 -16.44 9.03
CA ASP A 155 -8.91 -17.49 9.50
C ASP A 155 -9.21 -18.82 8.76
N ASN A 156 -8.49 -19.88 9.11
CA ASN A 156 -8.65 -21.20 8.52
C ASN A 156 -9.77 -22.04 9.17
N THR A 157 -10.65 -21.43 9.96
CA THR A 157 -11.79 -22.15 10.55
C THR A 157 -12.87 -22.33 9.49
N GLY A 158 -13.22 -23.57 9.21
CA GLY A 158 -14.12 -23.94 8.11
C GLY A 158 -13.35 -24.39 6.87
N ASN A 159 -13.85 -24.03 5.71
CA ASN A 159 -13.24 -24.37 4.42
C ASN A 159 -13.34 -23.21 3.43
N GLU A 160 -12.65 -23.32 2.31
CA GLU A 160 -12.61 -22.27 1.28
C GLU A 160 -14.00 -21.94 0.72
N ALA A 161 -14.89 -22.93 0.58
CA ALA A 161 -16.25 -22.71 0.08
C ALA A 161 -17.09 -21.79 0.99
N ILE A 162 -16.74 -21.71 2.28
CA ILE A 162 -17.35 -20.80 3.27
C ILE A 162 -16.52 -19.51 3.39
N ASN A 163 -15.21 -19.63 3.51
CA ASN A 163 -14.32 -18.53 3.82
C ASN A 163 -14.18 -17.53 2.66
N GLN A 164 -14.15 -18.02 1.42
CA GLN A 164 -14.03 -17.15 0.25
C GLN A 164 -15.26 -16.24 0.08
N PRO A 165 -16.52 -16.73 0.04
CA PRO A 165 -17.69 -15.87 -0.03
C PRO A 165 -17.80 -14.92 1.16
N LEU A 166 -17.57 -15.40 2.40
CA LEU A 166 -17.65 -14.57 3.61
C LEU A 166 -16.68 -13.38 3.55
N SER A 167 -15.46 -13.59 3.04
CA SER A 167 -14.48 -12.52 2.90
C SER A 167 -14.90 -11.48 1.86
N ILE A 168 -15.48 -11.90 0.74
CA ILE A 168 -16.04 -11.01 -0.30
C ILE A 168 -17.23 -10.23 0.27
N ASP A 169 -18.13 -10.89 0.99
CA ASP A 169 -19.34 -10.26 1.55
C ASP A 169 -18.97 -9.17 2.57
N ARG A 170 -17.94 -9.39 3.40
CA ARG A 170 -17.46 -8.38 4.34
C ARG A 170 -16.91 -7.14 3.61
N ALA A 171 -16.12 -7.36 2.57
CA ALA A 171 -15.63 -6.27 1.72
C ALA A 171 -16.78 -5.53 1.03
N ALA A 172 -17.78 -6.25 0.51
CA ALA A 172 -18.95 -5.69 -0.13
C ALA A 172 -19.79 -4.86 0.84
N ARG A 173 -20.07 -5.37 2.05
CA ARG A 173 -20.82 -4.61 3.08
C ARG A 173 -20.08 -3.34 3.50
N THR A 174 -18.78 -3.39 3.58
CA THR A 174 -17.95 -2.20 3.87
C THR A 174 -18.06 -1.17 2.74
N ARG A 175 -17.94 -1.60 1.46
CA ARG A 175 -18.18 -0.74 0.28
C ARG A 175 -19.55 -0.11 0.32
N ASP A 176 -20.59 -0.92 0.51
CA ASP A 176 -21.99 -0.47 0.48
C ASP A 176 -22.24 0.59 1.57
N TYR A 177 -21.65 0.40 2.75
CA TYR A 177 -21.73 1.39 3.81
C TYR A 177 -21.05 2.72 3.43
N LEU A 178 -19.84 2.67 2.87
CA LEU A 178 -19.15 3.88 2.41
C LEU A 178 -19.91 4.58 1.28
N THR A 179 -20.50 3.82 0.37
CA THR A 179 -21.33 4.36 -0.72
C THR A 179 -22.57 5.06 -0.19
N MET A 180 -23.25 4.49 0.80
CA MET A 180 -24.38 5.16 1.48
C MET A 180 -23.97 6.46 2.20
N ARG A 181 -22.70 6.66 2.47
CA ARG A 181 -22.12 7.89 3.04
C ARG A 181 -21.54 8.84 1.99
N GLY A 182 -21.84 8.62 0.70
CA GLY A 182 -21.50 9.52 -0.40
C GLY A 182 -20.14 9.26 -1.07
N VAL A 183 -19.46 8.16 -0.75
CA VAL A 183 -18.27 7.76 -1.51
C VAL A 183 -18.72 7.13 -2.83
N ALA A 184 -18.24 7.68 -3.95
CA ALA A 184 -18.62 7.22 -5.28
C ALA A 184 -18.21 5.75 -5.50
N PRO A 185 -19.14 4.87 -5.90
CA PRO A 185 -18.88 3.42 -5.98
C PRO A 185 -17.80 3.05 -6.99
N GLU A 186 -17.64 3.83 -8.06
CA GLU A 186 -16.59 3.64 -9.07
C GLU A 186 -15.16 3.86 -8.53
N ARG A 187 -15.03 4.47 -7.37
CA ARG A 187 -13.75 4.62 -6.65
C ARG A 187 -13.40 3.40 -5.82
N ILE A 188 -14.34 2.49 -5.58
CA ILE A 188 -14.18 1.40 -4.61
C ILE A 188 -14.13 0.06 -5.32
N MET A 189 -12.99 -0.59 -5.24
CA MET A 189 -12.78 -1.99 -5.62
C MET A 189 -12.88 -2.88 -4.39
N ILE A 190 -13.42 -4.09 -4.56
CA ILE A 190 -13.50 -5.08 -3.49
C ILE A 190 -12.82 -6.38 -3.93
N ASP A 191 -12.27 -7.09 -2.96
CA ASP A 191 -11.74 -8.44 -3.13
C ASP A 191 -11.94 -9.26 -1.85
N GLY A 192 -11.92 -10.59 -1.97
CA GLY A 192 -11.90 -11.51 -0.85
C GLY A 192 -10.79 -12.53 -1.02
N ARG A 193 -10.00 -12.71 0.01
CA ARG A 193 -8.85 -13.65 0.03
C ARG A 193 -9.14 -14.91 0.83
N GLY A 194 -10.31 -14.96 1.51
CA GLY A 194 -10.59 -16.07 2.40
C GLY A 194 -9.45 -16.26 3.40
N GLU A 195 -9.00 -17.49 3.57
CA GLU A 195 -7.89 -17.88 4.46
C GLU A 195 -6.50 -17.88 3.80
N ARG A 196 -6.39 -17.51 2.51
CA ARG A 196 -5.18 -17.71 1.71
C ARG A 196 -4.02 -16.78 2.04
N GLU A 197 -4.28 -15.66 2.69
CA GLU A 197 -3.26 -14.65 3.02
C GLU A 197 -3.22 -14.38 4.53
N PRO A 198 -2.76 -15.34 5.35
CA PRO A 198 -2.67 -15.16 6.79
C PRO A 198 -1.51 -14.23 7.15
N ILE A 199 -1.72 -13.35 8.15
CA ILE A 199 -0.67 -12.49 8.74
C ILE A 199 -0.15 -13.03 10.09
N ALA A 200 -0.75 -14.10 10.58
CA ALA A 200 -0.34 -14.81 11.80
C ALA A 200 -0.59 -16.32 11.61
N SER A 201 0.01 -17.15 12.47
CA SER A 201 -0.32 -18.57 12.49
C SER A 201 -1.80 -18.79 12.83
N ASN A 202 -2.36 -19.94 12.43
CA ASN A 202 -3.72 -20.31 12.78
C ASN A 202 -3.82 -21.23 14.03
N ASP A 203 -2.71 -21.38 14.79
CA ASP A 203 -2.58 -22.39 15.84
C ASP A 203 -3.44 -22.09 17.09
N ASN A 204 -3.67 -20.82 17.37
CA ASN A 204 -4.44 -20.38 18.55
C ASN A 204 -5.47 -19.31 18.19
N SER A 205 -6.40 -19.08 19.10
CA SER A 205 -7.51 -18.14 18.90
C SER A 205 -7.05 -16.68 18.68
N ALA A 206 -6.00 -16.24 19.39
CA ALA A 206 -5.47 -14.89 19.27
C ALA A 206 -4.82 -14.66 17.90
N SER A 207 -4.06 -15.63 17.39
CA SER A 207 -3.47 -15.58 16.07
C SER A 207 -4.54 -15.63 14.97
N ARG A 208 -5.57 -16.50 15.10
CA ARG A 208 -6.71 -16.53 14.18
C ARG A 208 -7.48 -15.22 14.16
N ALA A 209 -7.64 -14.56 15.32
CA ALA A 209 -8.30 -13.25 15.39
C ALA A 209 -7.59 -12.19 14.55
N ARG A 210 -6.26 -12.25 14.44
CA ARG A 210 -5.48 -11.35 13.57
C ARG A 210 -5.72 -11.65 12.09
N ASN A 211 -5.89 -12.92 11.72
CA ASN A 211 -6.17 -13.30 10.34
C ASN A 211 -7.58 -12.86 9.91
N ARG A 212 -8.56 -12.87 10.80
CA ARG A 212 -9.91 -12.32 10.55
C ARG A 212 -9.85 -10.80 10.52
N ARG A 213 -9.74 -10.22 9.33
CA ARG A 213 -9.60 -8.77 9.14
C ARG A 213 -10.20 -8.29 7.82
N VAL A 214 -10.44 -7.00 7.75
CA VAL A 214 -10.65 -6.28 6.49
C VAL A 214 -9.53 -5.26 6.35
N GLU A 215 -8.89 -5.26 5.20
CA GLU A 215 -7.87 -4.28 4.84
C GLU A 215 -8.46 -3.28 3.85
N ILE A 216 -8.24 -1.99 4.11
CA ILE A 216 -8.65 -0.93 3.19
C ILE A 216 -7.39 -0.18 2.76
N TYR A 217 -7.17 -0.10 1.46
CA TYR A 217 -6.10 0.65 0.85
C TYR A 217 -6.66 1.87 0.16
N VAL A 218 -6.08 3.04 0.44
CA VAL A 218 -6.40 4.29 -0.24
C VAL A 218 -5.17 4.77 -1.00
N ALA A 219 -5.34 5.05 -2.28
CA ALA A 219 -4.28 5.51 -3.16
C ALA A 219 -4.67 6.79 -3.87
N GLU A 220 -3.76 7.75 -4.00
CA GLU A 220 -3.91 8.86 -4.94
C GLU A 220 -3.54 8.39 -6.36
N PRO A 221 -4.31 8.78 -7.39
CA PRO A 221 -3.95 8.47 -8.76
C PRO A 221 -2.63 9.17 -9.12
N ALA A 222 -1.85 8.55 -10.01
CA ALA A 222 -0.71 9.22 -10.60
C ALA A 222 -1.15 10.53 -11.27
N PRO A 223 -0.35 11.61 -11.20
CA PRO A 223 -0.64 12.84 -11.92
C PRO A 223 -0.87 12.52 -13.41
N ARG A 224 -1.96 13.03 -13.97
CA ARG A 224 -2.17 12.96 -15.41
C ARG A 224 -1.12 13.86 -16.06
N GLY A 225 -0.18 13.27 -16.80
CA GLY A 225 0.78 14.00 -17.62
C GLY A 225 0.10 14.80 -18.74
#